data_1795b7106c0b328ea46b443eaa424723
#
_entry.id   1795b7106c0b328ea46b443eaa424723
#
_cell.length_a   1.000
_cell.length_b   1.000
_cell.length_c   1.000
_cell.angle_alpha   90.00
_cell.angle_beta   90.00
_cell.angle_gamma   90.00
#
_symmetry.space_group_name_H-M   'P 1'
#
loop_
_entity.id
_entity.type
_entity.pdbx_description
1 polymer ?
#
loop_
_entity_poly.entity_id
_entity_poly.type
_entity_poly.pdbx_seq_one_letter_code
_entity_poly.pdbx_strand_id
1 'polypeptide(L)'
;MRCKHCGAKIVRIHTMGGSAVCWASPATYWPVRDNEARELLTPNGDSVYGNLTGNLQDAVGVGYLPHSCHQMLLILQGRDSWDRPVYKGPDGNLYVDVDPRKDWEPNICTKYQNDFDGEPDDPVRGIDFIFTPCRDVW
;
A
#
# COMPACT_ATOMS: atom_id res chain seq x y z
N MET A 1 10.60 -13.66 -3.26
CA MET A 1 10.69 -13.36 -4.70
C MET A 1 10.61 -11.84 -4.91
N ARG A 2 11.33 -11.33 -5.90
CA ARG A 2 11.28 -9.90 -6.21
C ARG A 2 10.92 -9.70 -7.68
N CYS A 3 10.18 -8.64 -7.97
CA CYS A 3 9.86 -8.24 -9.34
C CYS A 3 11.15 -7.86 -10.08
N LYS A 4 11.32 -8.40 -11.30
CA LYS A 4 12.52 -8.12 -12.12
C LYS A 4 12.56 -6.69 -12.64
N HIS A 5 11.41 -6.02 -12.72
CA HIS A 5 11.31 -4.66 -13.27
C HIS A 5 11.46 -3.57 -12.22
N CYS A 6 10.83 -3.72 -11.04
CA CYS A 6 10.83 -2.68 -10.02
C CYS A 6 11.50 -3.08 -8.71
N GLY A 7 11.93 -4.33 -8.56
CA GLY A 7 12.60 -4.82 -7.36
C GLY A 7 11.71 -5.03 -6.15
N ALA A 8 10.41 -4.82 -6.28
CA ALA A 8 9.47 -4.99 -5.17
C ALA A 8 9.37 -6.45 -4.74
N LYS A 9 9.14 -6.67 -3.44
CA LYS A 9 8.84 -8.01 -2.92
C LYS A 9 7.46 -8.43 -3.40
N ILE A 10 7.38 -9.60 -4.00
CA ILE A 10 6.15 -10.16 -4.56
C ILE A 10 5.97 -11.60 -4.14
N VAL A 11 4.75 -12.08 -4.24
CA VAL A 11 4.36 -13.46 -3.99
C VAL A 11 3.47 -13.94 -5.13
N ARG A 12 3.58 -15.22 -5.48
CA ARG A 12 2.74 -15.85 -6.48
C ARG A 12 1.62 -16.61 -5.80
N ILE A 13 0.38 -16.26 -6.15
CA ILE A 13 -0.82 -16.92 -5.62
C ILE A 13 -1.38 -17.84 -6.70
N HIS A 14 -1.60 -19.10 -6.38
CA HIS A 14 -2.23 -20.07 -7.29
C HIS A 14 -3.74 -19.85 -7.30
N THR A 15 -4.30 -19.69 -8.49
CA THR A 15 -5.73 -19.51 -8.71
C THR A 15 -6.28 -20.63 -9.57
N MET A 16 -7.59 -20.71 -9.72
CA MET A 16 -8.22 -21.70 -10.61
C MET A 16 -7.82 -21.54 -12.08
N GLY A 17 -7.55 -20.32 -12.50
CA GLY A 17 -7.13 -20.01 -13.88
C GLY A 17 -5.62 -20.02 -14.10
N GLY A 18 -4.80 -20.38 -13.09
CA GLY A 18 -3.35 -20.36 -13.18
C GLY A 18 -2.70 -19.78 -11.95
N SER A 19 -1.95 -18.70 -12.09
CA SER A 19 -1.34 -18.01 -10.98
C SER A 19 -1.34 -16.49 -11.22
N ALA A 20 -1.32 -15.73 -10.12
CA ALA A 20 -1.23 -14.28 -10.16
C ALA A 20 -0.07 -13.81 -9.31
N VAL A 21 0.57 -12.73 -9.74
CA VAL A 21 1.66 -12.08 -9.01
C VAL A 21 1.06 -10.94 -8.18
N CYS A 22 1.32 -10.97 -6.89
CA CYS A 22 0.77 -9.99 -5.95
C CYS A 22 1.90 -9.36 -5.13
N TRP A 23 1.59 -8.21 -4.51
CA TRP A 23 2.46 -7.64 -3.48
C TRP A 23 2.62 -8.64 -2.33
N ALA A 24 3.83 -8.78 -1.78
CA ALA A 24 4.11 -9.75 -0.72
C ALA A 24 3.48 -9.38 0.62
N SER A 25 3.16 -8.09 0.83
CA SER A 25 2.52 -7.62 2.05
C SER A 25 1.00 -7.82 1.96
N PRO A 26 0.40 -8.65 2.82
CA PRO A 26 -1.04 -8.82 2.84
C PRO A 26 -1.75 -7.59 3.39
N ALA A 27 -3.00 -7.41 2.99
CA ALA A 27 -3.85 -6.32 3.45
C ALA A 27 -5.13 -6.87 4.07
N THR A 28 -5.65 -6.18 5.08
CA THR A 28 -6.96 -6.47 5.64
C THR A 28 -8.05 -5.74 4.87
N TYR A 29 -9.20 -6.35 4.72
CA TYR A 29 -10.30 -5.79 3.94
C TYR A 29 -11.66 -6.08 4.56
N TRP A 30 -12.67 -5.32 4.14
CA TRP A 30 -14.08 -5.57 4.42
C TRP A 30 -14.86 -5.58 3.10
N PRO A 31 -15.94 -6.40 2.98
CA PRO A 31 -16.57 -6.63 1.68
C PRO A 31 -17.57 -5.52 1.34
N VAL A 32 -17.07 -4.38 0.91
CA VAL A 32 -17.88 -3.29 0.40
C VAL A 32 -17.64 -3.16 -1.09
N ARG A 33 -18.70 -3.06 -1.87
CA ARG A 33 -18.62 -2.83 -3.32
C ARG A 33 -18.96 -1.38 -3.61
N ASP A 34 -17.95 -0.56 -3.70
CA ASP A 34 -18.07 0.83 -4.11
C ASP A 34 -16.93 1.19 -5.07
N ASN A 35 -16.78 2.47 -5.40
CA ASN A 35 -15.74 2.92 -6.33
C ASN A 35 -14.32 2.72 -5.81
N GLU A 36 -14.16 2.52 -4.52
CA GLU A 36 -12.86 2.32 -3.88
C GLU A 36 -12.53 0.84 -3.63
N ALA A 37 -13.50 -0.05 -3.87
CA ALA A 37 -13.29 -1.48 -3.68
C ALA A 37 -12.22 -1.98 -4.66
N ARG A 38 -11.32 -2.83 -4.13
CA ARG A 38 -10.23 -3.43 -4.90
C ARG A 38 -10.38 -4.93 -4.95
N GLU A 39 -9.89 -5.54 -6.01
CA GLU A 39 -9.75 -6.98 -6.09
C GLU A 39 -8.55 -7.41 -5.25
N LEU A 40 -8.77 -8.40 -4.39
CA LEU A 40 -7.71 -9.06 -3.63
C LEU A 40 -7.79 -10.56 -3.86
N LEU A 41 -6.64 -11.22 -3.73
CA LEU A 41 -6.57 -12.66 -3.78
C LEU A 41 -6.31 -13.22 -2.38
N THR A 42 -7.15 -14.15 -1.95
CA THR A 42 -6.91 -14.86 -0.68
C THR A 42 -5.69 -15.78 -0.82
N PRO A 43 -5.08 -16.22 0.30
CA PRO A 43 -3.99 -17.20 0.23
C PRO A 43 -4.36 -18.50 -0.50
N ASN A 44 -5.66 -18.82 -0.55
CA ASN A 44 -6.18 -20.00 -1.25
C ASN A 44 -6.41 -19.75 -2.75
N GLY A 45 -6.21 -18.55 -3.24
CA GLY A 45 -6.36 -18.21 -4.65
C GLY A 45 -7.76 -17.74 -5.05
N ASP A 46 -8.65 -17.48 -4.10
CA ASP A 46 -9.98 -16.95 -4.37
C ASP A 46 -9.93 -15.44 -4.59
N SER A 47 -10.69 -14.96 -5.56
CA SER A 47 -10.82 -13.54 -5.81
C SER A 47 -11.93 -12.96 -4.93
N VAL A 48 -11.62 -11.89 -4.22
CA VAL A 48 -12.56 -11.16 -3.37
C VAL A 48 -12.47 -9.66 -3.67
N TYR A 49 -13.57 -8.96 -3.47
CA TYR A 49 -13.60 -7.50 -3.61
C TYR A 49 -13.88 -6.86 -2.27
N GLY A 50 -13.14 -5.83 -1.95
CA GLY A 50 -13.37 -5.12 -0.70
C GLY A 50 -12.54 -3.85 -0.60
N ASN A 51 -12.87 -3.05 0.39
CA ASN A 51 -12.10 -1.86 0.75
C ASN A 51 -11.03 -2.23 1.76
N LEU A 52 -9.87 -1.61 1.62
CA LEU A 52 -8.81 -1.78 2.60
C LEU A 52 -9.22 -1.11 3.91
N THR A 53 -8.93 -1.76 5.02
CA THR A 53 -9.26 -1.22 6.35
C THR A 53 -8.11 -1.42 7.32
N GLY A 54 -7.86 -0.42 8.15
CA GLY A 54 -6.95 -0.53 9.28
C GLY A 54 -7.64 -0.98 10.57
N ASN A 55 -8.97 -1.07 10.55
CA ASN A 55 -9.75 -1.49 11.72
C ASN A 55 -9.97 -3.00 11.70
N LEU A 56 -9.26 -3.72 12.59
CA LEU A 56 -9.35 -5.17 12.67
C LEU A 56 -10.75 -5.68 13.02
N GLN A 57 -11.58 -4.85 13.68
CA GLN A 57 -12.96 -5.23 14.00
C GLN A 57 -13.86 -5.25 12.77
N ASP A 58 -13.57 -4.40 11.78
CA ASP A 58 -14.32 -4.34 10.54
C ASP A 58 -13.78 -5.31 9.49
N ALA A 59 -12.55 -5.78 9.66
CA ALA A 59 -11.90 -6.67 8.71
C ALA A 59 -12.56 -8.06 8.73
N VAL A 60 -12.89 -8.56 7.54
CA VAL A 60 -13.45 -9.91 7.38
C VAL A 60 -12.39 -10.92 6.93
N GLY A 61 -11.23 -10.45 6.53
CA GLY A 61 -10.16 -11.33 6.11
C GLY A 61 -8.91 -10.60 5.66
N VAL A 62 -7.96 -11.37 5.17
CA VAL A 62 -6.68 -10.91 4.65
C VAL A 62 -6.59 -11.33 3.19
N GLY A 63 -6.13 -10.41 2.34
CA GLY A 63 -5.93 -10.67 0.92
C GLY A 63 -4.66 -10.04 0.42
N TYR A 64 -4.25 -10.46 -0.77
CA TYR A 64 -3.08 -9.93 -1.45
C TYR A 64 -3.51 -9.09 -2.64
N LEU A 65 -2.92 -7.90 -2.77
CA LEU A 65 -3.21 -6.99 -3.88
C LEU A 65 -2.41 -7.40 -5.11
N PRO A 66 -3.02 -7.43 -6.32
CA PRO A 66 -2.27 -7.68 -7.55
C PRO A 66 -1.15 -6.65 -7.73
N HIS A 67 0.03 -7.13 -8.13
CA HIS A 67 1.20 -6.30 -8.30
C HIS A 67 1.18 -5.57 -9.65
N SER A 68 1.57 -4.29 -9.64
CA SER A 68 1.85 -3.51 -10.85
C SER A 68 3.07 -2.63 -10.61
N CYS A 69 3.95 -2.53 -11.60
CA CYS A 69 5.13 -1.65 -11.51
C CYS A 69 4.79 -0.16 -11.60
N HIS A 70 3.58 0.19 -12.03
CA HIS A 70 3.09 1.58 -12.07
C HIS A 70 2.43 2.00 -10.76
N GLN A 71 2.36 1.09 -9.79
CA GLN A 71 1.79 1.32 -8.47
C GLN A 71 2.88 1.17 -7.42
N MET A 72 2.70 1.86 -6.29
CA MET A 72 3.56 1.73 -5.13
C MET A 72 2.71 1.42 -3.90
N LEU A 73 2.96 0.27 -3.29
CA LEU A 73 2.31 -0.11 -2.05
C LEU A 73 3.04 0.57 -0.90
N LEU A 74 2.33 1.42 -0.17
CA LEU A 74 2.86 2.15 0.97
C LEU A 74 2.22 1.63 2.25
N ILE A 75 3.05 1.13 3.17
CA ILE A 75 2.61 0.54 4.44
C ILE A 75 2.80 1.57 5.53
N LEU A 76 1.71 1.96 6.18
CA LEU A 76 1.73 2.98 7.22
C LEU A 76 2.61 2.53 8.40
N GLN A 77 3.55 3.40 8.79
CA GLN A 77 4.45 3.18 9.90
C GLN A 77 4.09 4.00 11.14
N GLY A 78 3.41 5.13 10.96
CA GLY A 78 3.07 6.05 12.02
C GLY A 78 3.15 7.49 11.55
N ARG A 79 3.30 8.42 12.48
CA ARG A 79 3.48 9.84 12.19
C ARG A 79 4.81 10.33 12.72
N ASP A 80 5.47 11.22 11.95
CA ASP A 80 6.74 11.82 12.36
C ASP A 80 6.54 12.96 13.37
N SER A 81 7.63 13.64 13.73
CA SER A 81 7.60 14.76 14.69
C SER A 81 6.76 15.94 14.22
N TRP A 82 6.49 16.05 12.93
CA TRP A 82 5.64 17.09 12.33
C TRP A 82 4.20 16.62 12.13
N ASP A 83 3.82 15.47 12.72
CA ASP A 83 2.48 14.88 12.61
C ASP A 83 2.09 14.52 11.18
N ARG A 84 3.07 14.16 10.36
CA ARG A 84 2.84 13.70 8.97
C ARG A 84 2.92 12.19 8.90
N PRO A 85 2.01 11.54 8.15
CA PRO A 85 2.05 10.08 8.03
C PRO A 85 3.29 9.62 7.27
N VAL A 86 3.95 8.61 7.82
CA VAL A 86 5.16 7.99 7.27
C VAL A 86 4.82 6.58 6.83
N TYR A 87 5.23 6.23 5.63
CA TYR A 87 4.98 4.93 5.02
C TYR A 87 6.30 4.26 4.65
N LYS A 88 6.27 2.94 4.62
CA LYS A 88 7.38 2.14 4.09
C LYS A 88 7.00 1.62 2.71
N GLY A 89 7.85 1.87 1.74
CA GLY A 89 7.64 1.43 0.36
C GLY A 89 8.16 0.02 0.09
N PRO A 90 7.91 -0.50 -1.12
CA PRO A 90 8.33 -1.85 -1.50
C PRO A 90 9.84 -2.01 -1.63
N ASP A 91 10.58 -0.91 -1.73
CA ASP A 91 12.05 -0.88 -1.72
C ASP A 91 12.65 -0.87 -0.32
N GLY A 92 11.80 -0.84 0.73
CA GLY A 92 12.23 -0.73 2.11
C GLY A 92 12.52 0.68 2.58
N ASN A 93 12.42 1.67 1.71
CA ASN A 93 12.64 3.07 2.06
C ASN A 93 11.40 3.70 2.67
N LEU A 94 11.63 4.78 3.45
CA LEU A 94 10.55 5.54 4.08
C LEU A 94 10.09 6.67 3.16
N TYR A 95 8.79 6.94 3.22
CA TYR A 95 8.12 7.98 2.46
C TYR A 95 7.19 8.76 3.39
N VAL A 96 6.96 10.02 3.08
CA VAL A 96 6.09 10.89 3.89
C VAL A 96 5.08 11.60 3.00
N ASP A 97 3.84 11.72 3.48
CA ASP A 97 2.84 12.59 2.86
C ASP A 97 2.95 13.98 3.50
N VAL A 98 3.45 14.95 2.75
CA VAL A 98 3.71 16.29 3.28
C VAL A 98 2.45 17.17 3.33
N ASP A 99 1.36 16.72 2.71
CA ASP A 99 0.08 17.42 2.72
C ASP A 99 -1.07 16.40 2.81
N PRO A 100 -1.27 15.77 3.98
CA PRO A 100 -2.20 14.66 4.13
C PRO A 100 -3.65 15.12 4.31
N ARG A 101 -4.10 16.08 3.52
CA ARG A 101 -5.49 16.54 3.56
C ARG A 101 -6.40 15.55 2.84
N LYS A 102 -7.54 15.25 3.45
CA LYS A 102 -8.47 14.21 3.01
C LYS A 102 -8.94 14.40 1.56
N ASP A 103 -9.23 15.62 1.16
CA ASP A 103 -9.81 15.92 -0.16
C ASP A 103 -8.76 16.27 -1.21
N TRP A 104 -7.49 16.10 -0.89
CA TRP A 104 -6.37 16.38 -1.78
C TRP A 104 -5.61 15.11 -2.14
N GLU A 105 -4.99 15.13 -3.30
CA GLU A 105 -4.11 14.03 -3.68
C GLU A 105 -2.92 13.94 -2.74
N PRO A 106 -2.42 12.73 -2.46
CA PRO A 106 -1.23 12.57 -1.63
C PRO A 106 -0.03 13.27 -2.26
N ASN A 107 0.76 13.94 -1.43
CA ASN A 107 2.03 14.55 -1.85
C ASN A 107 3.17 13.78 -1.20
N ILE A 108 3.57 12.69 -1.84
CA ILE A 108 4.53 11.73 -1.29
C ILE A 108 5.95 12.14 -1.66
N CYS A 109 6.81 12.20 -0.64
CA CYS A 109 8.23 12.49 -0.79
C CYS A 109 9.05 11.41 -0.08
N THR A 110 10.29 11.23 -0.54
CA THR A 110 11.26 10.42 0.19
C THR A 110 11.68 11.13 1.49
N LYS A 111 12.20 10.35 2.43
CA LYS A 111 12.78 10.91 3.66
C LYS A 111 14.29 11.06 3.52
N TYR A 112 14.82 12.20 3.96
CA TYR A 112 16.24 12.44 3.96
C TYR A 112 16.98 11.39 4.78
N GLN A 113 17.98 10.76 4.20
CA GLN A 113 18.78 9.67 4.78
C GLN A 113 17.92 8.48 5.26
N ASN A 114 16.73 8.31 4.71
CA ASN A 114 15.80 7.25 5.09
C ASN A 114 15.49 7.25 6.60
N ASP A 115 15.46 8.42 7.21
CA ASP A 115 15.20 8.61 8.64
C ASP A 115 13.73 8.87 8.87
N PHE A 116 13.13 8.19 9.86
CA PHE A 116 11.72 8.35 10.19
C PHE A 116 11.34 9.80 10.50
N ASP A 117 12.17 10.51 11.23
CA ASP A 117 12.00 11.94 11.54
C ASP A 117 12.77 12.85 10.58
N GLY A 118 13.32 12.30 9.50
CA GLY A 118 14.02 13.08 8.49
C GLY A 118 13.10 14.04 7.75
N GLU A 119 13.67 15.07 7.15
CA GLU A 119 12.91 16.01 6.33
C GLU A 119 12.50 15.38 4.99
N PRO A 120 11.39 15.85 4.38
CA PRO A 120 11.06 15.45 3.02
C PRO A 120 12.18 15.82 2.06
N ASP A 121 12.52 14.90 1.16
CA ASP A 121 13.61 15.09 0.21
C ASP A 121 13.06 15.22 -1.21
N ASP A 122 12.98 14.10 -1.94
CA ASP A 122 12.54 14.13 -3.34
C ASP A 122 11.05 13.76 -3.47
N PRO A 123 10.24 14.56 -4.23
CA PRO A 123 8.87 14.17 -4.51
C PRO A 123 8.79 12.97 -5.45
N VAL A 124 7.85 12.08 -5.18
CA VAL A 124 7.56 10.92 -6.02
C VAL A 124 6.35 11.24 -6.90
N ARG A 125 6.53 11.19 -8.22
CA ARG A 125 5.51 11.58 -9.18
C ARG A 125 5.29 10.48 -10.23
N GLY A 126 4.11 10.48 -10.86
CA GLY A 126 3.80 9.56 -11.95
C GLY A 126 3.52 8.12 -11.51
N ILE A 127 3.24 7.91 -10.24
CA ILE A 127 2.98 6.60 -9.65
C ILE A 127 1.64 6.66 -8.93
N ASP A 128 0.84 5.59 -9.06
CA ASP A 128 -0.37 5.41 -8.26
C ASP A 128 0.00 4.79 -6.91
N PHE A 129 -0.41 5.44 -5.83
CA PHE A 129 -0.13 4.95 -4.48
C PHE A 129 -1.29 4.10 -3.96
N ILE A 130 -0.95 2.99 -3.32
CA ILE A 130 -1.89 2.15 -2.58
C ILE A 130 -1.46 2.17 -1.12
N PHE A 131 -2.33 2.67 -0.24
CA PHE A 131 -2.03 2.81 1.18
C PHE A 131 -2.59 1.63 1.95
N THR A 132 -1.77 1.00 2.78
CA THR A 132 -2.19 -0.07 3.67
C THR A 132 -1.78 0.26 5.10
N PRO A 133 -2.66 0.01 6.09
CA PRO A 133 -4.02 -0.49 5.96
C PRO A 133 -4.97 0.51 5.31
N CYS A 134 -4.66 1.81 5.40
CA CYS A 134 -5.39 2.89 4.76
C CYS A 134 -4.51 4.13 4.71
N ARG A 135 -4.94 5.13 3.91
CA ARG A 135 -4.28 6.44 3.93
C ARG A 135 -4.59 7.14 5.25
N ASP A 136 -3.55 7.62 5.92
CA ASP A 136 -3.68 8.42 7.14
C ASP A 136 -3.78 9.89 6.74
N VAL A 137 -4.84 10.56 7.16
CA VAL A 137 -5.14 11.96 6.82
C VAL A 137 -5.40 12.77 8.08
N TRP A 138 -5.20 14.06 7.97
CA TRP A 138 -5.53 14.99 9.06
C TRP A 138 -7.04 15.20 9.22
#